data_6d195e639284688c50dc3221f09e8547
#
_entry.id   6d195e639284688c50dc3221f09e8547
#
_cell.length_a   1.000
_cell.length_b   1.000
_cell.length_c   1.000
_cell.angle_alpha   90.00
_cell.angle_beta   90.00
_cell.angle_gamma   90.00
#
_symmetry.space_group_name_H-M   'P 1'
#
loop_
_entity.id
_entity.type
_entity.pdbx_description
1 polymer ?
#
loop_
_entity_poly.entity_id
_entity_poly.type
_entity_poly.pdbx_seq_one_letter_code
_entity_poly.pdbx_strand_id
1 'polypeptide(L)'
;MNNTEIRGASALAIVYVMRMLGLFMVMPVLAVLAIEYPDYSPVMVGLAIGGYGLTQALLQIPMGVLSDRLGRKPVIIAGLLLFALGSLVAAMADSLLWVVIGRILQGGGAIAGAVMALAGDISRENQRAKVMAIIGIAIGFSFYLALLLGPLLAQTHGLQGIFFVTALLALACIPLVLFVVPTARNLAPSGDTLPRLSELGALLSQGPLIKLNISVFLLHLLITLLFIQLPTRLVDQGWLLSQHWQLYLPILTASVLGLIVLMRLGKLLGQQRVLMLSILLMAISFAGLILDTGVAGLIILCWLFFTGFNYLEANLPAMVSTLAPAGRKGSAMGAYASAQFLGAFAGGMLSGAISQYLNTSWVYTLALLLCLIWIMLIRGLAAGATHAKRYTLALDADGAAAGQYVEQLRQLAGVTDITWVEGEKAVYLKVDSRAFNLQQARHIISPSN
;
A
#
# COMPACT_ATOMS: atom_id res chain seq x y z
N MET A 1 -16.13 10.42 16.44
CA MET A 1 -14.96 9.83 17.13
C MET A 1 -14.87 10.44 18.52
N ASN A 2 -14.58 9.62 19.54
CA ASN A 2 -14.26 10.13 20.87
C ASN A 2 -12.77 10.51 20.99
N ASN A 3 -12.39 11.12 22.13
CA ASN A 3 -11.00 11.59 22.33
C ASN A 3 -9.97 10.44 22.28
N THR A 4 -10.32 9.25 22.72
CA THR A 4 -9.45 8.07 22.69
C THR A 4 -9.22 7.60 21.23
N GLU A 5 -10.27 7.55 20.42
CA GLU A 5 -10.19 7.19 19.00
C GLU A 5 -9.40 8.24 18.20
N ILE A 6 -9.60 9.54 18.46
CA ILE A 6 -8.84 10.62 17.81
C ILE A 6 -7.36 10.51 18.19
N ARG A 7 -7.06 10.41 19.48
CA ARG A 7 -5.69 10.26 19.97
C ARG A 7 -5.00 9.04 19.38
N GLY A 8 -5.67 7.89 19.34
CA GLY A 8 -5.13 6.66 18.79
C GLY A 8 -4.92 6.73 17.29
N ALA A 9 -5.91 7.23 16.54
CA ALA A 9 -5.82 7.40 15.09
C ALA A 9 -4.68 8.37 14.69
N SER A 10 -4.57 9.51 15.39
CA SER A 10 -3.52 10.49 15.12
C SER A 10 -2.13 9.95 15.44
N ALA A 11 -1.96 9.26 16.58
CA ALA A 11 -0.68 8.68 16.96
C ALA A 11 -0.24 7.59 15.96
N LEU A 12 -1.14 6.69 15.56
CA LEU A 12 -0.86 5.67 14.54
C LEU A 12 -0.60 6.27 13.17
N ALA A 13 -1.32 7.33 12.79
CA ALA A 13 -1.05 8.06 11.55
C ALA A 13 0.35 8.67 11.56
N ILE A 14 0.79 9.29 12.68
CA ILE A 14 2.15 9.83 12.82
C ILE A 14 3.20 8.71 12.70
N VAL A 15 3.00 7.56 13.36
CA VAL A 15 3.90 6.39 13.23
C VAL A 15 4.02 5.96 11.77
N TYR A 16 2.89 5.92 11.05
CA TYR A 16 2.91 5.60 9.62
C TYR A 16 3.65 6.66 8.80
N VAL A 17 3.37 7.95 9.02
CA VAL A 17 4.06 9.04 8.30
C VAL A 17 5.56 8.95 8.49
N MET A 18 6.04 8.86 9.74
CA MET A 18 7.47 8.81 10.05
C MET A 18 8.16 7.60 9.40
N ARG A 19 7.50 6.43 9.45
CA ARG A 19 8.03 5.22 8.82
C ARG A 19 8.03 5.32 7.29
N MET A 20 6.96 5.83 6.70
CA MET A 20 6.85 5.97 5.24
C MET A 20 7.75 7.07 4.69
N LEU A 21 7.98 8.16 5.45
CA LEU A 21 9.00 9.14 5.12
C LEU A 21 10.37 8.49 4.97
N GLY A 22 10.79 7.69 5.96
CA GLY A 22 12.07 6.97 5.89
C GLY A 22 12.18 6.02 4.71
N LEU A 23 11.08 5.37 4.33
CA LEU A 23 11.05 4.50 3.16
C LEU A 23 11.16 5.27 1.85
N PHE A 24 10.34 6.31 1.68
CA PHE A 24 10.18 6.98 0.40
C PHE A 24 11.24 8.04 0.11
N MET A 25 11.88 8.64 1.15
CA MET A 25 12.97 9.62 0.93
C MET A 25 14.16 9.03 0.16
N VAL A 26 14.40 7.73 0.30
CA VAL A 26 15.50 7.03 -0.38
C VAL A 26 15.26 6.89 -1.88
N MET A 27 13.99 6.73 -2.32
CA MET A 27 13.65 6.40 -3.72
C MET A 27 14.18 7.41 -4.75
N PRO A 28 13.95 8.75 -4.59
CA PRO A 28 14.40 9.72 -5.59
C PRO A 28 15.91 10.02 -5.54
N VAL A 29 16.63 9.46 -4.57
CA VAL A 29 18.00 9.86 -4.24
C VAL A 29 18.99 8.72 -4.48
N LEU A 30 18.62 7.48 -4.13
CA LEU A 30 19.55 6.36 -4.13
C LEU A 30 20.16 6.11 -5.50
N ALA A 31 19.37 6.16 -6.56
CA ALA A 31 19.87 5.91 -7.92
C ALA A 31 20.94 6.93 -8.38
N VAL A 32 20.86 8.16 -7.88
CA VAL A 32 21.83 9.22 -8.20
C VAL A 32 23.09 9.11 -7.36
N LEU A 33 22.95 8.92 -6.03
CA LEU A 33 24.10 8.92 -5.12
C LEU A 33 24.80 7.55 -5.02
N ALA A 34 24.19 6.48 -5.48
CA ALA A 34 24.79 5.15 -5.46
C ALA A 34 26.10 5.07 -6.26
N ILE A 35 26.30 5.96 -7.25
CA ILE A 35 27.52 6.00 -8.07
C ILE A 35 28.78 6.35 -7.25
N GLU A 36 28.63 6.93 -6.07
CA GLU A 36 29.72 7.27 -5.16
C GLU A 36 30.32 6.05 -4.43
N TYR A 37 29.63 4.90 -4.46
CA TYR A 37 30.09 3.69 -3.79
C TYR A 37 31.01 2.85 -4.66
N PRO A 38 32.05 2.22 -4.08
CA PRO A 38 33.09 1.50 -4.83
C PRO A 38 32.56 0.25 -5.58
N ASP A 39 31.49 -0.36 -5.07
CA ASP A 39 30.83 -1.53 -5.64
C ASP A 39 29.58 -1.18 -6.45
N TYR A 40 29.51 0.05 -6.97
CA TYR A 40 28.38 0.51 -7.78
C TYR A 40 28.13 -0.41 -8.98
N SER A 41 26.87 -0.80 -9.10
CA SER A 41 26.31 -1.36 -10.33
C SER A 41 24.80 -1.08 -10.40
N PRO A 42 24.21 -0.98 -11.59
CA PRO A 42 22.77 -0.82 -11.72
C PRO A 42 21.96 -1.92 -11.01
N VAL A 43 22.46 -3.16 -11.01
CA VAL A 43 21.81 -4.27 -10.30
C VAL A 43 21.84 -4.04 -8.78
N MET A 44 22.93 -3.54 -8.21
CA MET A 44 23.02 -3.22 -6.78
C MET A 44 22.05 -2.09 -6.39
N VAL A 45 21.89 -1.08 -7.24
CA VAL A 45 20.86 -0.04 -7.06
C VAL A 45 19.45 -0.66 -7.04
N GLY A 46 19.18 -1.53 -8.01
CA GLY A 46 17.91 -2.26 -8.07
C GLY A 46 17.63 -3.11 -6.83
N LEU A 47 18.66 -3.80 -6.31
CA LEU A 47 18.60 -4.56 -5.06
C LEU A 47 18.42 -3.65 -3.84
N ALA A 48 19.09 -2.52 -3.75
CA ALA A 48 18.98 -1.60 -2.64
C ALA A 48 17.59 -0.96 -2.56
N ILE A 49 16.94 -0.67 -3.68
CA ILE A 49 15.56 -0.18 -3.72
C ILE A 49 14.58 -1.33 -3.49
N GLY A 50 14.73 -2.43 -4.23
CA GLY A 50 13.80 -3.55 -4.22
C GLY A 50 13.91 -4.45 -2.99
N GLY A 51 15.11 -4.65 -2.43
CA GLY A 51 15.37 -5.59 -1.33
C GLY A 51 14.51 -5.35 -0.08
N TYR A 52 14.22 -4.10 0.23
CA TYR A 52 13.20 -3.74 1.22
C TYR A 52 11.85 -4.38 0.89
N GLY A 53 11.41 -4.27 -0.37
CA GLY A 53 10.12 -4.79 -0.83
C GLY A 53 10.02 -6.30 -0.70
N LEU A 54 11.08 -7.04 -0.98
CA LEU A 54 11.11 -8.50 -0.86
C LEU A 54 10.83 -8.96 0.57
N THR A 55 11.59 -8.46 1.54
CA THR A 55 11.43 -8.86 2.94
C THR A 55 10.12 -8.35 3.53
N GLN A 56 9.68 -7.15 3.17
CA GLN A 56 8.38 -6.61 3.54
C GLN A 56 7.25 -7.51 3.03
N ALA A 57 7.30 -7.95 1.76
CA ALA A 57 6.30 -8.83 1.16
C ALA A 57 6.20 -10.18 1.87
N LEU A 58 7.36 -10.79 2.16
CA LEU A 58 7.43 -12.10 2.81
C LEU A 58 6.98 -12.06 4.27
N LEU A 59 7.31 -10.99 4.99
CA LEU A 59 7.06 -10.88 6.43
C LEU A 59 5.76 -10.14 6.78
N GLN A 60 5.10 -9.49 5.82
CA GLN A 60 3.87 -8.73 6.03
C GLN A 60 2.78 -9.55 6.74
N ILE A 61 2.49 -10.75 6.25
CA ILE A 61 1.45 -11.63 6.80
C ILE A 61 1.94 -12.32 8.08
N PRO A 62 3.15 -12.94 8.13
CA PRO A 62 3.69 -13.51 9.36
C PRO A 62 3.73 -12.54 10.54
N MET A 63 4.15 -11.30 10.33
CA MET A 63 4.20 -10.27 11.39
C MET A 63 2.78 -9.87 11.84
N GLY A 64 1.81 -9.84 10.92
CA GLY A 64 0.39 -9.67 11.26
C GLY A 64 -0.10 -10.76 12.20
N VAL A 65 0.12 -12.03 11.84
CA VAL A 65 -0.25 -13.19 12.68
C VAL A 65 0.49 -13.19 14.03
N LEU A 66 1.78 -12.86 14.01
CA LEU A 66 2.58 -12.76 15.25
C LEU A 66 2.01 -11.70 16.20
N SER A 67 1.52 -10.59 15.65
CA SER A 67 0.92 -9.52 16.45
C SER A 67 -0.39 -9.91 17.12
N ASP A 68 -1.08 -10.95 16.62
CA ASP A 68 -2.26 -11.52 17.26
C ASP A 68 -1.89 -12.34 18.49
N ARG A 69 -0.76 -13.03 18.45
CA ARG A 69 -0.31 -13.93 19.51
C ARG A 69 0.46 -13.20 20.61
N LEU A 70 1.38 -12.31 20.26
CA LEU A 70 2.27 -11.61 21.18
C LEU A 70 1.72 -10.24 21.60
N GLY A 71 0.63 -9.80 20.99
CA GLY A 71 0.06 -8.46 21.14
C GLY A 71 0.57 -7.46 20.10
N ARG A 72 -0.25 -6.43 19.82
CA ARG A 72 0.02 -5.44 18.77
C ARG A 72 1.24 -4.60 19.04
N LYS A 73 1.28 -3.96 20.24
CA LYS A 73 2.36 -3.02 20.59
C LYS A 73 3.75 -3.66 20.61
N PRO A 74 3.97 -4.84 21.25
CA PRO A 74 5.28 -5.49 21.24
C PRO A 74 5.81 -5.75 19.83
N VAL A 75 4.96 -6.25 18.92
CA VAL A 75 5.38 -6.56 17.54
C VAL A 75 5.65 -5.28 16.75
N ILE A 76 4.85 -4.22 16.95
CA ILE A 76 5.12 -2.91 16.35
C ILE A 76 6.47 -2.35 16.81
N ILE A 77 6.77 -2.43 18.11
CA ILE A 77 8.03 -1.94 18.68
C ILE A 77 9.23 -2.76 18.14
N ALA A 78 9.11 -4.08 18.14
CA ALA A 78 10.16 -4.96 17.60
C ALA A 78 10.43 -4.66 16.11
N GLY A 79 9.37 -4.46 15.32
CA GLY A 79 9.50 -4.08 13.91
C GLY A 79 10.11 -2.69 13.70
N LEU A 80 9.78 -1.70 14.55
CA LEU A 80 10.41 -0.38 14.53
C LEU A 80 11.88 -0.44 14.89
N LEU A 81 12.27 -1.25 15.89
CA LEU A 81 13.67 -1.49 16.26
C LEU A 81 14.45 -2.14 15.11
N LEU A 82 13.86 -3.15 14.46
CA LEU A 82 14.50 -3.80 13.30
C LEU A 82 14.65 -2.83 12.12
N PHE A 83 13.61 -1.99 11.88
CA PHE A 83 13.66 -0.94 10.87
C PHE A 83 14.74 0.11 11.19
N ALA A 84 14.85 0.54 12.44
CA ALA A 84 15.90 1.46 12.90
C ALA A 84 17.30 0.85 12.77
N LEU A 85 17.47 -0.42 13.15
CA LEU A 85 18.74 -1.15 13.00
C LEU A 85 19.16 -1.23 11.53
N GLY A 86 18.25 -1.62 10.63
CA GLY A 86 18.51 -1.65 9.20
C GLY A 86 18.86 -0.27 8.65
N SER A 87 18.21 0.79 9.16
CA SER A 87 18.54 2.17 8.79
C SER A 87 19.93 2.57 9.26
N LEU A 88 20.34 2.19 10.48
CA LEU A 88 21.70 2.46 10.99
C LEU A 88 22.76 1.69 10.19
N VAL A 89 22.52 0.43 9.86
CA VAL A 89 23.41 -0.35 8.99
C VAL A 89 23.61 0.36 7.65
N ALA A 90 22.53 0.85 7.02
CA ALA A 90 22.63 1.58 5.77
C ALA A 90 23.27 2.98 5.92
N ALA A 91 23.07 3.65 7.08
CA ALA A 91 23.69 4.95 7.36
C ALA A 91 25.22 4.84 7.54
N MET A 92 25.71 3.71 8.03
CA MET A 92 27.13 3.45 8.25
C MET A 92 27.79 2.70 7.09
N ALA A 93 27.06 2.50 5.99
CA ALA A 93 27.52 1.72 4.85
C ALA A 93 28.66 2.42 4.10
N ASP A 94 29.74 1.71 3.86
CA ASP A 94 30.89 2.08 3.01
C ASP A 94 30.81 1.43 1.62
N SER A 95 29.82 0.56 1.40
CA SER A 95 29.55 -0.12 0.13
C SER A 95 28.05 -0.28 -0.09
N LEU A 96 27.62 -0.42 -1.37
CA LEU A 96 26.22 -0.68 -1.71
C LEU A 96 25.71 -2.01 -1.14
N LEU A 97 26.60 -3.00 -0.97
CA LEU A 97 26.24 -4.26 -0.35
C LEU A 97 25.68 -4.04 1.07
N TRP A 98 26.30 -3.19 1.88
CA TRP A 98 25.81 -2.85 3.22
C TRP A 98 24.52 -2.03 3.17
N VAL A 99 24.36 -1.16 2.17
CA VAL A 99 23.06 -0.49 1.93
C VAL A 99 21.99 -1.52 1.63
N VAL A 100 22.24 -2.49 0.76
CA VAL A 100 21.29 -3.60 0.44
C VAL A 100 20.92 -4.38 1.69
N ILE A 101 21.91 -4.78 2.51
CA ILE A 101 21.67 -5.49 3.77
C ILE A 101 20.81 -4.66 4.72
N GLY A 102 21.13 -3.38 4.89
CA GLY A 102 20.32 -2.45 5.68
C GLY A 102 18.86 -2.35 5.17
N ARG A 103 18.66 -2.29 3.86
CA ARG A 103 17.34 -2.25 3.22
C ARG A 103 16.54 -3.54 3.44
N ILE A 104 17.18 -4.71 3.36
CA ILE A 104 16.61 -6.01 3.67
C ILE A 104 16.16 -6.06 5.15
N LEU A 105 17.00 -5.61 6.07
CA LEU A 105 16.66 -5.51 7.49
C LEU A 105 15.49 -4.54 7.75
N GLN A 106 15.48 -3.36 7.10
CA GLN A 106 14.37 -2.42 7.18
C GLN A 106 13.04 -3.06 6.77
N GLY A 107 13.04 -3.81 5.65
CA GLY A 107 11.85 -4.52 5.16
C GLY A 107 11.36 -5.59 6.14
N GLY A 108 12.28 -6.18 6.92
CA GLY A 108 11.93 -7.12 7.99
C GLY A 108 11.08 -6.51 9.10
N GLY A 109 11.13 -5.18 9.28
CA GLY A 109 10.24 -4.44 10.17
C GLY A 109 8.81 -4.27 9.63
N ALA A 110 8.19 -5.33 9.13
CA ALA A 110 6.88 -5.35 8.45
C ALA A 110 5.68 -5.13 9.40
N ILE A 111 5.54 -3.93 9.96
CA ILE A 111 4.52 -3.60 10.99
C ILE A 111 3.17 -3.13 10.43
N ALA A 112 3.05 -2.92 9.12
CA ALA A 112 1.85 -2.31 8.54
C ALA A 112 0.56 -3.04 8.93
N GLY A 113 0.55 -4.37 8.88
CA GLY A 113 -0.59 -5.20 9.30
C GLY A 113 -0.92 -5.03 10.78
N ALA A 114 0.09 -5.06 11.66
CA ALA A 114 -0.09 -4.90 13.11
C ALA A 114 -0.63 -3.52 13.48
N VAL A 115 -0.16 -2.45 12.80
CA VAL A 115 -0.64 -1.07 13.04
C VAL A 115 -2.09 -0.91 12.57
N MET A 116 -2.45 -1.46 11.42
CA MET A 116 -3.84 -1.43 10.92
C MET A 116 -4.78 -2.25 11.81
N ALA A 117 -4.32 -3.39 12.30
CA ALA A 117 -5.07 -4.19 13.27
C ALA A 117 -5.29 -3.41 14.58
N LEU A 118 -4.23 -2.79 15.13
CA LEU A 118 -4.34 -1.97 16.34
C LEU A 118 -5.31 -0.79 16.14
N ALA A 119 -5.28 -0.15 14.96
CA ALA A 119 -6.24 0.89 14.62
C ALA A 119 -7.69 0.39 14.63
N GLY A 120 -7.91 -0.84 14.18
CA GLY A 120 -9.20 -1.53 14.29
C GLY A 120 -9.59 -1.80 15.75
N ASP A 121 -8.65 -2.31 16.56
CA ASP A 121 -8.87 -2.73 17.95
C ASP A 121 -9.18 -1.55 18.91
N ILE A 122 -8.72 -0.33 18.61
CA ILE A 122 -8.97 0.89 19.40
C ILE A 122 -10.19 1.68 18.91
N SER A 123 -10.83 1.29 17.81
CA SER A 123 -11.94 2.02 17.20
C SER A 123 -13.24 1.25 17.27
N ARG A 124 -14.36 1.96 17.53
CA ARG A 124 -15.71 1.39 17.42
C ARG A 124 -16.00 1.07 15.95
N GLU A 125 -16.84 0.06 15.71
CA GLU A 125 -17.19 -0.41 14.37
C GLU A 125 -17.64 0.71 13.43
N ASN A 126 -18.53 1.59 13.89
CA ASN A 126 -19.05 2.72 13.12
C ASN A 126 -18.03 3.86 12.87
N GLN A 127 -16.88 3.87 13.56
CA GLN A 127 -15.80 4.85 13.39
C GLN A 127 -14.57 4.27 12.68
N ARG A 128 -14.46 2.94 12.59
CA ARG A 128 -13.30 2.24 12.00
C ARG A 128 -12.94 2.75 10.60
N ALA A 129 -13.93 2.96 9.74
CA ALA A 129 -13.72 3.49 8.39
C ALA A 129 -13.06 4.89 8.41
N LYS A 130 -13.42 5.75 9.36
CA LYS A 130 -12.82 7.09 9.52
C LYS A 130 -11.38 7.01 10.01
N VAL A 131 -11.10 6.12 10.97
CA VAL A 131 -9.74 5.88 11.49
C VAL A 131 -8.83 5.38 10.37
N MET A 132 -9.29 4.40 9.59
CA MET A 132 -8.54 3.88 8.44
C MET A 132 -8.31 4.94 7.36
N ALA A 133 -9.30 5.82 7.12
CA ALA A 133 -9.15 6.93 6.17
C ALA A 133 -8.09 7.95 6.62
N ILE A 134 -8.03 8.29 7.91
CA ILE A 134 -7.00 9.18 8.47
C ILE A 134 -5.60 8.60 8.22
N ILE A 135 -5.42 7.31 8.51
CA ILE A 135 -4.14 6.63 8.29
C ILE A 135 -3.81 6.60 6.78
N GLY A 136 -4.77 6.28 5.92
CA GLY A 136 -4.58 6.25 4.47
C GLY A 136 -4.17 7.60 3.89
N ILE A 137 -4.81 8.69 4.31
CA ILE A 137 -4.43 10.07 3.93
C ILE A 137 -3.01 10.39 4.40
N ALA A 138 -2.66 9.99 5.63
CA ALA A 138 -1.33 10.21 6.20
C ALA A 138 -0.24 9.47 5.40
N ILE A 139 -0.50 8.24 4.94
CA ILE A 139 0.41 7.48 4.08
C ILE A 139 0.62 8.21 2.74
N GLY A 140 -0.45 8.62 2.07
CA GLY A 140 -0.36 9.38 0.83
C GLY A 140 0.41 10.68 1.00
N PHE A 141 0.12 11.46 2.05
CA PHE A 141 0.83 12.69 2.36
C PHE A 141 2.33 12.46 2.60
N SER A 142 2.71 11.38 3.30
CA SER A 142 4.11 11.05 3.57
C SER A 142 4.91 10.79 2.30
N PHE A 143 4.30 10.19 1.27
CA PHE A 143 4.94 9.97 -0.02
C PHE A 143 5.32 11.31 -0.69
N TYR A 144 4.38 12.27 -0.75
CA TYR A 144 4.64 13.59 -1.32
C TYR A 144 5.73 14.34 -0.54
N LEU A 145 5.63 14.30 0.79
CA LEU A 145 6.61 14.95 1.66
C LEU A 145 8.01 14.32 1.52
N ALA A 146 8.10 13.02 1.35
CA ALA A 146 9.36 12.32 1.16
C ALA A 146 10.06 12.69 -0.14
N LEU A 147 9.31 12.88 -1.23
CA LEU A 147 9.86 13.32 -2.53
C LEU A 147 10.43 14.73 -2.48
N LEU A 148 9.96 15.58 -1.55
CA LEU A 148 10.50 16.91 -1.31
C LEU A 148 11.70 16.86 -0.38
N LEU A 149 11.58 16.17 0.76
CA LEU A 149 12.61 16.14 1.80
C LEU A 149 13.82 15.28 1.43
N GLY A 150 13.63 14.19 0.66
CA GLY A 150 14.70 13.30 0.25
C GLY A 150 15.84 14.02 -0.45
N PRO A 151 15.60 14.69 -1.58
CA PRO A 151 16.63 15.47 -2.30
C PRO A 151 17.26 16.59 -1.47
N LEU A 152 16.47 17.28 -0.63
CA LEU A 152 16.96 18.36 0.23
C LEU A 152 17.93 17.84 1.32
N LEU A 153 17.58 16.75 1.97
CA LEU A 153 18.46 16.10 2.97
C LEU A 153 19.71 15.51 2.32
N ALA A 154 19.55 14.94 1.13
CA ALA A 154 20.67 14.37 0.38
C ALA A 154 21.74 15.39 0.03
N GLN A 155 21.33 16.61 -0.28
CA GLN A 155 22.25 17.70 -0.61
C GLN A 155 23.23 18.02 0.53
N THR A 156 22.77 17.95 1.78
CA THR A 156 23.54 18.39 2.95
C THR A 156 24.25 17.23 3.65
N HIS A 157 23.66 16.04 3.63
CA HIS A 157 24.10 14.88 4.43
C HIS A 157 24.26 13.59 3.61
N GLY A 158 24.11 13.66 2.29
CA GLY A 158 24.22 12.49 1.42
C GLY A 158 23.17 11.40 1.71
N LEU A 159 23.40 10.22 1.16
CA LEU A 159 22.54 9.05 1.38
C LEU A 159 22.58 8.57 2.83
N GLN A 160 23.76 8.64 3.46
CA GLN A 160 23.97 8.24 4.87
C GLN A 160 23.10 9.06 5.81
N GLY A 161 22.99 10.39 5.58
CA GLY A 161 22.16 11.28 6.38
C GLY A 161 20.67 10.94 6.29
N ILE A 162 20.17 10.55 5.11
CA ILE A 162 18.78 10.10 4.94
C ILE A 162 18.52 8.86 5.80
N PHE A 163 19.41 7.87 5.76
CA PHE A 163 19.26 6.66 6.56
C PHE A 163 19.38 6.94 8.06
N PHE A 164 20.25 7.84 8.47
CA PHE A 164 20.38 8.25 9.87
C PHE A 164 19.09 8.94 10.37
N VAL A 165 18.55 9.90 9.60
CA VAL A 165 17.24 10.54 9.91
C VAL A 165 16.13 9.48 9.97
N THR A 166 16.12 8.53 9.05
CA THR A 166 15.16 7.42 9.04
C THR A 166 15.23 6.58 10.32
N ALA A 167 16.43 6.29 10.82
CA ALA A 167 16.62 5.59 12.09
C ALA A 167 16.07 6.39 13.27
N LEU A 168 16.35 7.69 13.32
CA LEU A 168 15.81 8.59 14.36
C LEU A 168 14.28 8.67 14.33
N LEU A 169 13.68 8.78 13.15
CA LEU A 169 12.22 8.79 13.00
C LEU A 169 11.60 7.48 13.50
N ALA A 170 12.21 6.33 13.17
CA ALA A 170 11.73 5.04 13.64
C ALA A 170 11.83 4.91 15.18
N LEU A 171 12.94 5.33 15.77
CA LEU A 171 13.11 5.35 17.23
C LEU A 171 12.14 6.31 17.92
N ALA A 172 11.88 7.47 17.32
CA ALA A 172 10.90 8.44 17.82
C ALA A 172 9.44 7.92 17.80
N CYS A 173 9.13 6.93 16.94
CA CYS A 173 7.84 6.26 16.93
C CYS A 173 7.62 5.38 18.18
N ILE A 174 8.67 4.84 18.80
CA ILE A 174 8.56 3.91 19.94
C ILE A 174 7.86 4.55 21.14
N PRO A 175 8.27 5.73 21.65
CA PRO A 175 7.55 6.40 22.73
C PRO A 175 6.10 6.77 22.34
N LEU A 176 5.83 7.11 21.08
CA LEU A 176 4.45 7.34 20.61
C LEU A 176 3.60 6.07 20.79
N VAL A 177 4.12 4.90 20.38
CA VAL A 177 3.41 3.61 20.50
C VAL A 177 3.23 3.24 21.98
N LEU A 178 4.23 3.46 22.83
CA LEU A 178 4.19 3.08 24.25
C LEU A 178 3.21 3.96 25.04
N PHE A 179 3.32 5.28 24.92
CA PHE A 179 2.69 6.23 25.82
C PHE A 179 1.46 6.94 25.24
N VAL A 180 1.42 7.15 23.90
CA VAL A 180 0.35 7.92 23.28
C VAL A 180 -0.74 7.02 22.70
N VAL A 181 -0.38 5.91 22.06
CA VAL A 181 -1.38 4.97 21.51
C VAL A 181 -2.14 4.29 22.64
N PRO A 182 -3.49 4.34 22.65
CA PRO A 182 -4.29 3.67 23.68
C PRO A 182 -4.07 2.15 23.71
N THR A 183 -4.35 1.54 24.84
CA THR A 183 -4.37 0.07 24.94
C THR A 183 -5.57 -0.47 24.13
N ALA A 184 -5.37 -1.54 23.40
CA ALA A 184 -6.44 -2.20 22.67
C ALA A 184 -7.53 -2.67 23.64
N ARG A 185 -8.80 -2.36 23.31
CA ARG A 185 -9.96 -2.75 24.13
C ARG A 185 -10.85 -3.78 23.44
N ASN A 186 -10.46 -4.25 22.25
CA ASN A 186 -11.21 -5.20 21.40
C ASN A 186 -12.70 -4.82 21.30
N LEU A 187 -12.96 -3.54 20.97
CA LEU A 187 -14.30 -2.95 20.96
C LEU A 187 -15.22 -3.50 19.85
N ALA A 188 -14.68 -4.29 18.95
CA ALA A 188 -15.43 -4.89 17.84
C ALA A 188 -14.72 -6.14 17.29
N PRO A 189 -15.46 -7.06 16.67
CA PRO A 189 -14.90 -8.26 16.04
C PRO A 189 -13.76 -7.94 15.07
N SER A 190 -12.67 -8.73 15.12
CA SER A 190 -11.42 -8.48 14.39
C SER A 190 -11.30 -9.22 13.05
N GLY A 191 -12.23 -10.15 12.75
CA GLY A 191 -12.12 -11.09 11.64
C GLY A 191 -11.94 -10.48 10.24
N ASP A 192 -12.41 -9.26 10.04
CA ASP A 192 -12.19 -8.52 8.78
C ASP A 192 -10.86 -7.75 8.74
N THR A 193 -10.10 -7.71 9.83
CA THR A 193 -8.86 -6.91 9.91
C THR A 193 -7.58 -7.75 9.92
N LEU A 194 -7.67 -9.07 10.19
CA LEU A 194 -6.53 -9.93 10.39
C LEU A 194 -6.30 -10.91 9.23
N PRO A 195 -5.07 -11.00 8.70
CA PRO A 195 -4.73 -12.01 7.71
C PRO A 195 -4.60 -13.40 8.35
N ARG A 196 -5.22 -14.42 7.73
CA ARG A 196 -5.09 -15.83 8.10
C ARG A 196 -4.39 -16.59 6.98
N LEU A 197 -3.27 -17.24 7.30
CA LEU A 197 -2.47 -18.00 6.31
C LEU A 197 -3.27 -19.11 5.63
N SER A 198 -4.15 -19.79 6.38
CA SER A 198 -4.99 -20.89 5.87
C SER A 198 -5.97 -20.45 4.77
N GLU A 199 -6.30 -19.17 4.69
CA GLU A 199 -7.28 -18.62 3.74
C GLU A 199 -6.64 -18.12 2.45
N LEU A 200 -5.31 -17.93 2.43
CA LEU A 200 -4.61 -17.33 1.29
C LEU A 200 -4.76 -18.14 0.01
N GLY A 201 -4.65 -19.46 0.09
CA GLY A 201 -4.80 -20.33 -1.08
C GLY A 201 -6.16 -20.17 -1.77
N ALA A 202 -7.24 -20.15 -0.98
CA ALA A 202 -8.60 -19.95 -1.48
C ALA A 202 -8.83 -18.54 -2.03
N LEU A 203 -8.19 -17.52 -1.46
CA LEU A 203 -8.30 -16.12 -1.94
C LEU A 203 -7.51 -15.92 -3.23
N LEU A 204 -6.32 -16.52 -3.32
CA LEU A 204 -5.47 -16.45 -4.51
C LEU A 204 -6.02 -17.25 -5.70
N SER A 205 -7.06 -18.08 -5.53
CA SER A 205 -7.76 -18.76 -6.62
C SER A 205 -8.93 -17.95 -7.20
N GLN A 206 -9.36 -16.85 -6.55
CA GLN A 206 -10.48 -16.05 -7.01
C GLN A 206 -10.06 -15.06 -8.10
N GLY A 207 -10.59 -15.21 -9.31
CA GLY A 207 -10.22 -14.43 -10.48
C GLY A 207 -10.18 -12.90 -10.27
N PRO A 208 -11.20 -12.26 -9.67
CA PRO A 208 -11.16 -10.82 -9.41
C PRO A 208 -10.03 -10.41 -8.46
N LEU A 209 -9.74 -11.19 -7.40
CA LEU A 209 -8.66 -10.90 -6.46
C LEU A 209 -7.29 -11.11 -7.09
N ILE A 210 -7.12 -12.13 -7.93
CA ILE A 210 -5.89 -12.34 -8.72
C ILE A 210 -5.62 -11.11 -9.60
N LYS A 211 -6.63 -10.61 -10.32
CA LYS A 211 -6.50 -9.42 -11.18
C LYS A 211 -6.09 -8.19 -10.36
N LEU A 212 -6.62 -8.01 -9.15
CA LEU A 212 -6.27 -6.91 -8.25
C LEU A 212 -4.84 -7.04 -7.73
N ASN A 213 -4.42 -8.25 -7.35
CA ASN A 213 -3.05 -8.52 -6.89
C ASN A 213 -2.03 -8.31 -8.01
N ILE A 214 -2.32 -8.77 -9.24
CA ILE A 214 -1.49 -8.49 -10.41
C ILE A 214 -1.48 -6.98 -10.71
N SER A 215 -2.61 -6.29 -10.56
CA SER A 215 -2.70 -4.86 -10.82
C SER A 215 -1.84 -4.04 -9.87
N VAL A 216 -1.87 -4.33 -8.57
CA VAL A 216 -1.01 -3.61 -7.62
C VAL A 216 0.46 -3.98 -7.76
N PHE A 217 0.75 -5.23 -8.09
CA PHE A 217 2.10 -5.68 -8.43
C PHE A 217 2.66 -4.85 -9.60
N LEU A 218 1.92 -4.76 -10.71
CA LEU A 218 2.34 -3.97 -11.88
C LEU A 218 2.43 -2.47 -11.56
N LEU A 219 1.49 -1.93 -10.80
CA LEU A 219 1.49 -0.52 -10.40
C LEU A 219 2.78 -0.14 -9.66
N HIS A 220 3.19 -0.98 -8.68
CA HIS A 220 4.40 -0.72 -7.89
C HIS A 220 5.69 -1.12 -8.59
N LEU A 221 5.64 -2.09 -9.50
CA LEU A 221 6.75 -2.37 -10.41
C LEU A 221 7.02 -1.13 -11.27
N LEU A 222 6.00 -0.55 -11.90
CA LEU A 222 6.13 0.58 -12.81
C LEU A 222 6.60 1.86 -12.12
N ILE A 223 6.09 2.17 -10.91
CA ILE A 223 6.57 3.34 -10.18
C ILE A 223 8.02 3.18 -9.73
N THR A 224 8.43 1.96 -9.37
CA THR A 224 9.82 1.69 -8.99
C THR A 224 10.76 1.82 -10.19
N LEU A 225 10.36 1.29 -11.36
CA LEU A 225 11.11 1.52 -12.62
C LEU A 225 11.29 3.02 -12.88
N LEU A 226 10.21 3.80 -12.77
CA LEU A 226 10.25 5.24 -13.00
C LEU A 226 11.21 5.94 -12.03
N PHE A 227 11.13 5.66 -10.72
CA PHE A 227 11.96 6.32 -9.70
C PHE A 227 13.44 5.91 -9.70
N ILE A 228 13.81 4.81 -10.35
CA ILE A 228 15.21 4.49 -10.59
C ILE A 228 15.77 5.31 -11.76
N GLN A 229 14.98 5.51 -12.81
CA GLN A 229 15.45 6.15 -14.04
C GLN A 229 15.26 7.67 -14.07
N LEU A 230 14.16 8.18 -13.51
CA LEU A 230 13.80 9.60 -13.61
C LEU A 230 14.80 10.54 -12.92
N PRO A 231 15.27 10.26 -11.68
CA PRO A 231 16.22 11.17 -11.01
C PRO A 231 17.54 11.27 -11.74
N THR A 232 18.08 10.15 -12.26
CA THR A 232 19.33 10.15 -13.04
C THR A 232 19.17 10.92 -14.34
N ARG A 233 18.05 10.73 -15.05
CA ARG A 233 17.76 11.47 -16.29
C ARG A 233 17.63 12.99 -16.05
N LEU A 234 17.08 13.42 -14.89
CA LEU A 234 17.04 14.85 -14.52
C LEU A 234 18.45 15.40 -14.29
N VAL A 235 19.33 14.63 -13.65
CA VAL A 235 20.75 15.02 -13.46
C VAL A 235 21.46 15.13 -14.82
N ASP A 236 21.25 14.17 -15.73
CA ASP A 236 21.82 14.19 -17.08
C ASP A 236 21.36 15.40 -17.91
N GLN A 237 20.17 15.94 -17.61
CA GLN A 237 19.65 17.19 -18.22
C GLN A 237 20.09 18.45 -17.46
N GLY A 238 21.05 18.35 -16.55
CA GLY A 238 21.64 19.48 -15.82
C GLY A 238 20.88 19.94 -14.57
N TRP A 239 19.87 19.19 -14.12
CA TRP A 239 19.16 19.50 -12.87
C TRP A 239 19.89 18.89 -11.68
N LEU A 240 20.35 19.75 -10.76
CA LEU A 240 20.93 19.28 -9.52
C LEU A 240 19.88 18.50 -8.70
N LEU A 241 20.32 17.45 -8.01
CA LEU A 241 19.43 16.64 -7.16
C LEU A 241 18.61 17.49 -6.17
N SER A 242 19.24 18.50 -5.59
CA SER A 242 18.60 19.47 -4.69
C SER A 242 17.49 20.32 -5.33
N GLN A 243 17.42 20.40 -6.65
CA GLN A 243 16.40 21.14 -7.39
C GLN A 243 15.22 20.25 -7.82
N HIS A 244 15.33 18.93 -7.72
CA HIS A 244 14.28 18.01 -8.17
C HIS A 244 12.93 18.26 -7.51
N TRP A 245 12.89 18.74 -6.27
CA TRP A 245 11.65 19.11 -5.60
C TRP A 245 10.87 20.20 -6.33
N GLN A 246 11.55 21.12 -7.04
CA GLN A 246 10.92 22.19 -7.83
C GLN A 246 10.13 21.63 -9.02
N LEU A 247 10.51 20.44 -9.50
CA LEU A 247 9.78 19.71 -10.54
C LEU A 247 8.72 18.79 -9.94
N TYR A 248 9.05 18.04 -8.87
CA TYR A 248 8.11 17.09 -8.25
C TYR A 248 6.90 17.80 -7.65
N LEU A 249 7.07 18.94 -6.96
CA LEU A 249 5.97 19.62 -6.28
C LEU A 249 4.84 20.04 -7.23
N PRO A 250 5.08 20.78 -8.34
CA PRO A 250 4.02 21.13 -9.27
C PRO A 250 3.43 19.91 -10.00
N ILE A 251 4.25 18.92 -10.39
CA ILE A 251 3.77 17.68 -11.03
C ILE A 251 2.80 16.96 -10.10
N LEU A 252 3.18 16.75 -8.84
CA LEU A 252 2.37 16.05 -7.87
C LEU A 252 1.09 16.82 -7.55
N THR A 253 1.17 18.14 -7.36
CA THR A 253 0.00 18.99 -7.11
C THR A 253 -0.97 18.95 -8.29
N ALA A 254 -0.47 19.08 -9.52
CA ALA A 254 -1.29 18.97 -10.72
C ALA A 254 -1.89 17.56 -10.91
N SER A 255 -1.18 16.49 -10.48
CA SER A 255 -1.68 15.12 -10.57
C SER A 255 -2.85 14.86 -9.60
N VAL A 256 -2.92 15.57 -8.46
CA VAL A 256 -4.10 15.52 -7.57
C VAL A 256 -5.33 16.14 -8.25
N LEU A 257 -5.14 17.23 -9.01
CA LEU A 257 -6.24 17.78 -9.82
C LEU A 257 -6.67 16.78 -10.90
N GLY A 258 -5.72 16.13 -11.55
CA GLY A 258 -5.98 15.03 -12.50
C GLY A 258 -6.75 13.87 -11.85
N LEU A 259 -6.39 13.46 -10.63
CA LEU A 259 -7.14 12.47 -9.85
C LEU A 259 -8.60 12.89 -9.65
N ILE A 260 -8.86 14.15 -9.27
CA ILE A 260 -10.23 14.66 -9.06
C ILE A 260 -11.03 14.58 -10.37
N VAL A 261 -10.41 14.92 -11.50
CA VAL A 261 -11.05 14.79 -12.83
C VAL A 261 -11.37 13.33 -13.12
N LEU A 262 -10.43 12.40 -12.93
CA LEU A 262 -10.65 10.96 -13.16
C LEU A 262 -11.73 10.40 -12.23
N MET A 263 -11.79 10.84 -10.96
CA MET A 263 -12.86 10.45 -10.03
C MET A 263 -14.26 10.90 -10.51
N ARG A 264 -14.35 12.10 -11.09
CA ARG A 264 -15.62 12.59 -11.72
C ARG A 264 -15.95 11.78 -12.98
N LEU A 265 -14.96 11.53 -13.84
CA LEU A 265 -15.15 10.70 -15.03
C LEU A 265 -15.58 9.28 -14.68
N GLY A 266 -15.11 8.73 -13.54
CA GLY A 266 -15.55 7.42 -13.05
C GLY A 266 -17.05 7.32 -12.79
N LYS A 267 -17.68 8.43 -12.34
CA LYS A 267 -19.14 8.51 -12.16
C LYS A 267 -19.89 8.61 -13.49
N LEU A 268 -19.30 9.23 -14.51
CA LEU A 268 -19.92 9.45 -15.82
C LEU A 268 -19.72 8.27 -16.78
N LEU A 269 -18.50 7.78 -16.90
CA LEU A 269 -18.10 6.75 -17.87
C LEU A 269 -18.11 5.34 -17.30
N GLY A 270 -18.21 5.22 -15.97
CA GLY A 270 -18.06 3.96 -15.22
C GLY A 270 -16.62 3.65 -14.84
N GLN A 271 -16.46 3.03 -13.67
CA GLN A 271 -15.18 2.77 -13.04
C GLN A 271 -14.22 1.95 -13.94
N GLN A 272 -14.73 0.94 -14.65
CA GLN A 272 -13.91 0.09 -15.53
C GLN A 272 -13.17 0.88 -16.62
N ARG A 273 -13.87 1.83 -17.27
CA ARG A 273 -13.28 2.64 -18.36
C ARG A 273 -12.20 3.58 -17.83
N VAL A 274 -12.39 4.12 -16.63
CA VAL A 274 -11.42 5.04 -16.04
C VAL A 274 -10.21 4.32 -15.47
N LEU A 275 -10.34 3.08 -14.97
CA LEU A 275 -9.20 2.22 -14.66
C LEU A 275 -8.32 1.99 -15.91
N MET A 276 -8.95 1.64 -17.04
CA MET A 276 -8.23 1.45 -18.31
C MET A 276 -7.60 2.75 -18.83
N LEU A 277 -8.31 3.88 -18.72
CA LEU A 277 -7.79 5.21 -19.07
C LEU A 277 -6.56 5.57 -18.22
N SER A 278 -6.60 5.27 -16.92
CA SER A 278 -5.48 5.53 -16.01
C SER A 278 -4.22 4.75 -16.41
N ILE A 279 -4.37 3.47 -16.79
CA ILE A 279 -3.25 2.67 -17.28
C ILE A 279 -2.78 3.19 -18.65
N LEU A 280 -3.69 3.65 -19.51
CA LEU A 280 -3.34 4.26 -20.81
C LEU A 280 -2.54 5.55 -20.61
N LEU A 281 -2.87 6.41 -19.65
CA LEU A 281 -2.08 7.59 -19.32
C LEU A 281 -0.65 7.23 -18.92
N MET A 282 -0.48 6.16 -18.12
CA MET A 282 0.84 5.64 -17.76
C MET A 282 1.57 5.06 -18.99
N ALA A 283 0.87 4.35 -19.87
CA ALA A 283 1.45 3.83 -21.12
C ALA A 283 1.95 4.95 -22.04
N ILE A 284 1.15 6.01 -22.19
CA ILE A 284 1.55 7.21 -22.98
C ILE A 284 2.78 7.87 -22.35
N SER A 285 2.83 7.96 -21.01
CA SER A 285 4.00 8.46 -20.29
C SER A 285 5.26 7.66 -20.66
N PHE A 286 5.22 6.33 -20.52
CA PHE A 286 6.39 5.50 -20.86
C PHE A 286 6.74 5.53 -22.34
N ALA A 287 5.76 5.57 -23.24
CA ALA A 287 6.00 5.74 -24.67
C ALA A 287 6.75 7.06 -24.99
N GLY A 288 6.34 8.14 -24.32
CA GLY A 288 7.03 9.43 -24.47
C GLY A 288 8.42 9.44 -23.84
N LEU A 289 8.62 8.73 -22.72
CA LEU A 289 9.92 8.62 -22.05
C LEU A 289 10.97 7.81 -22.84
N ILE A 290 10.55 6.96 -23.79
CA ILE A 290 11.47 6.30 -24.75
C ILE A 290 12.17 7.33 -25.62
N LEU A 291 11.48 8.42 -25.92
CA LEU A 291 12.01 9.53 -26.71
C LEU A 291 12.88 10.43 -25.84
N ASP A 292 13.89 11.05 -26.44
CA ASP A 292 14.68 12.05 -25.73
C ASP A 292 13.93 13.39 -25.72
N THR A 293 13.09 13.54 -24.70
CA THR A 293 12.32 14.76 -24.46
C THR A 293 13.06 15.66 -23.47
N GLY A 294 13.09 16.97 -23.74
CA GLY A 294 13.61 17.95 -22.75
C GLY A 294 12.75 18.02 -21.48
N VAL A 295 13.17 18.84 -20.52
CA VAL A 295 12.54 18.96 -19.19
C VAL A 295 11.03 19.20 -19.26
N ALA A 296 10.57 20.05 -20.18
CA ALA A 296 9.13 20.29 -20.37
C ALA A 296 8.36 19.01 -20.73
N GLY A 297 8.92 18.18 -21.62
CA GLY A 297 8.36 16.88 -21.95
C GLY A 297 8.33 15.95 -20.73
N LEU A 298 9.42 15.89 -19.96
CA LEU A 298 9.48 15.09 -18.72
C LEU A 298 8.40 15.51 -17.72
N ILE A 299 8.16 16.81 -17.52
CA ILE A 299 7.11 17.31 -16.63
C ILE A 299 5.73 16.80 -17.06
N ILE A 300 5.39 16.93 -18.34
CA ILE A 300 4.09 16.49 -18.87
C ILE A 300 3.95 14.97 -18.74
N LEU A 301 4.98 14.20 -19.11
CA LEU A 301 4.95 12.74 -19.06
C LEU A 301 4.84 12.24 -17.61
N CYS A 302 5.58 12.82 -16.67
CA CYS A 302 5.46 12.52 -15.25
C CYS A 302 4.08 12.90 -14.69
N TRP A 303 3.51 14.03 -15.10
CA TRP A 303 2.16 14.42 -14.71
C TRP A 303 1.12 13.40 -15.19
N LEU A 304 1.19 12.91 -16.44
CA LEU A 304 0.32 11.85 -16.96
C LEU A 304 0.48 10.57 -16.14
N PHE A 305 1.72 10.16 -15.85
CA PHE A 305 2.01 8.99 -15.05
C PHE A 305 1.36 9.09 -13.66
N PHE A 306 1.65 10.18 -12.91
CA PHE A 306 1.13 10.33 -11.55
C PHE A 306 -0.38 10.53 -11.52
N THR A 307 -1.00 11.10 -12.54
CA THR A 307 -2.46 11.20 -12.66
C THR A 307 -3.08 9.81 -12.74
N GLY A 308 -2.57 8.93 -13.61
CA GLY A 308 -3.03 7.55 -13.72
C GLY A 308 -2.72 6.74 -12.45
N PHE A 309 -1.49 6.86 -11.94
CA PHE A 309 -1.03 6.19 -10.73
C PHE A 309 -1.92 6.51 -9.51
N ASN A 310 -2.17 7.78 -9.24
CA ASN A 310 -2.97 8.21 -8.09
C ASN A 310 -4.40 7.67 -8.14
N TYR A 311 -5.01 7.61 -9.35
CA TYR A 311 -6.35 7.03 -9.49
C TYR A 311 -6.37 5.53 -9.19
N LEU A 312 -5.39 4.78 -9.70
CA LEU A 312 -5.27 3.34 -9.46
C LEU A 312 -4.95 3.05 -8.00
N GLU A 313 -4.01 3.79 -7.39
CA GLU A 313 -3.63 3.64 -5.99
C GLU A 313 -4.81 3.90 -5.03
N ALA A 314 -5.67 4.86 -5.35
CA ALA A 314 -6.87 5.14 -4.55
C ALA A 314 -7.98 4.08 -4.71
N ASN A 315 -8.16 3.52 -5.92
CA ASN A 315 -9.30 2.68 -6.23
C ASN A 315 -9.04 1.17 -6.08
N LEU A 316 -7.83 0.67 -6.38
CA LEU A 316 -7.54 -0.76 -6.30
C LEU A 316 -7.73 -1.33 -4.88
N PRO A 317 -7.21 -0.72 -3.79
CA PRO A 317 -7.43 -1.26 -2.44
C PRO A 317 -8.91 -1.18 -2.03
N ALA A 318 -9.64 -0.15 -2.46
CA ALA A 318 -11.08 -0.06 -2.22
C ALA A 318 -11.84 -1.22 -2.89
N MET A 319 -11.44 -1.60 -4.11
CA MET A 319 -12.00 -2.75 -4.82
C MET A 319 -11.65 -4.09 -4.13
N VAL A 320 -10.42 -4.27 -3.63
CA VAL A 320 -10.07 -5.45 -2.80
C VAL A 320 -10.99 -5.53 -1.60
N SER A 321 -11.14 -4.43 -0.88
CA SER A 321 -12.02 -4.34 0.28
C SER A 321 -13.48 -4.71 -0.05
N THR A 322 -13.95 -4.40 -1.26
CA THR A 322 -15.32 -4.68 -1.70
C THR A 322 -15.49 -6.11 -2.22
N LEU A 323 -14.51 -6.60 -2.99
CA LEU A 323 -14.59 -7.90 -3.67
C LEU A 323 -14.17 -9.07 -2.79
N ALA A 324 -13.38 -8.83 -1.74
CA ALA A 324 -13.00 -9.89 -0.80
C ALA A 324 -14.23 -10.62 -0.23
N PRO A 325 -14.17 -11.92 0.06
CA PRO A 325 -15.25 -12.65 0.74
C PRO A 325 -15.56 -12.07 2.12
N ALA A 326 -16.76 -12.35 2.62
CA ALA A 326 -17.18 -11.96 3.96
C ALA A 326 -16.23 -12.57 5.01
N GLY A 327 -15.81 -11.80 6.01
CA GLY A 327 -14.90 -12.24 7.08
C GLY A 327 -13.44 -12.46 6.67
N ARG A 328 -13.05 -12.22 5.40
CA ARG A 328 -11.70 -12.48 4.87
C ARG A 328 -10.99 -11.25 4.30
N LYS A 329 -11.51 -10.07 4.61
CA LYS A 329 -10.95 -8.81 4.10
C LYS A 329 -9.49 -8.60 4.52
N GLY A 330 -9.15 -8.93 5.76
CA GLY A 330 -7.79 -8.81 6.28
C GLY A 330 -6.80 -9.66 5.50
N SER A 331 -7.15 -10.93 5.22
CA SER A 331 -6.32 -11.84 4.42
C SER A 331 -6.18 -11.36 2.97
N ALA A 332 -7.26 -10.84 2.36
CA ALA A 332 -7.21 -10.29 1.00
C ALA A 332 -6.34 -9.04 0.91
N MET A 333 -6.44 -8.13 1.89
CA MET A 333 -5.60 -6.92 1.97
C MET A 333 -4.14 -7.26 2.27
N GLY A 334 -3.88 -8.30 3.06
CA GLY A 334 -2.53 -8.81 3.32
C GLY A 334 -1.88 -9.36 2.04
N ALA A 335 -2.59 -10.18 1.27
CA ALA A 335 -2.12 -10.67 -0.03
C ALA A 335 -1.87 -9.53 -1.02
N TYR A 336 -2.78 -8.54 -1.06
CA TYR A 336 -2.64 -7.33 -1.87
C TYR A 336 -1.39 -6.54 -1.50
N ALA A 337 -1.14 -6.31 -0.21
CA ALA A 337 0.05 -5.61 0.26
C ALA A 337 1.34 -6.39 -0.04
N SER A 338 1.34 -7.72 0.09
CA SER A 338 2.48 -8.55 -0.32
C SER A 338 2.74 -8.44 -1.82
N ALA A 339 1.70 -8.49 -2.66
CA ALA A 339 1.84 -8.29 -4.11
C ALA A 339 2.38 -6.90 -4.46
N GLN A 340 1.95 -5.85 -3.74
CA GLN A 340 2.44 -4.49 -3.86
C GLN A 340 3.97 -4.41 -3.66
N PHE A 341 4.47 -4.96 -2.57
CA PHE A 341 5.90 -4.93 -2.25
C PHE A 341 6.73 -5.85 -3.15
N LEU A 342 6.18 -7.00 -3.57
CA LEU A 342 6.81 -7.84 -4.60
C LEU A 342 6.92 -7.10 -5.94
N GLY A 343 5.94 -6.29 -6.30
CA GLY A 343 6.01 -5.42 -7.48
C GLY A 343 7.17 -4.41 -7.38
N ALA A 344 7.32 -3.76 -6.24
CA ALA A 344 8.43 -2.84 -6.01
C ALA A 344 9.79 -3.55 -6.09
N PHE A 345 9.91 -4.76 -5.52
CA PHE A 345 11.11 -5.59 -5.66
C PHE A 345 11.40 -5.95 -7.13
N ALA A 346 10.41 -6.46 -7.84
CA ALA A 346 10.55 -6.83 -9.24
C ALA A 346 10.92 -5.63 -10.12
N GLY A 347 10.32 -4.46 -9.86
CA GLY A 347 10.66 -3.20 -10.53
C GLY A 347 12.13 -2.80 -10.32
N GLY A 348 12.61 -2.91 -9.08
CA GLY A 348 14.01 -2.67 -8.76
C GLY A 348 14.95 -3.61 -9.50
N MET A 349 14.69 -4.91 -9.42
CA MET A 349 15.50 -5.95 -10.07
C MET A 349 15.52 -5.81 -11.61
N LEU A 350 14.36 -5.62 -12.23
CA LEU A 350 14.24 -5.46 -13.68
C LEU A 350 14.91 -4.19 -14.17
N SER A 351 14.70 -3.05 -13.48
CA SER A 351 15.38 -1.80 -13.83
C SER A 351 16.89 -1.95 -13.72
N GLY A 352 17.39 -2.52 -12.61
CA GLY A 352 18.82 -2.75 -12.41
C GLY A 352 19.42 -3.68 -13.45
N ALA A 353 18.78 -4.83 -13.70
CA ALA A 353 19.26 -5.82 -14.66
C ALA A 353 19.27 -5.27 -16.11
N ILE A 354 18.20 -4.58 -16.51
CA ILE A 354 18.14 -3.99 -17.86
C ILE A 354 19.20 -2.90 -18.01
N SER A 355 19.33 -2.00 -17.03
CA SER A 355 20.33 -0.92 -17.08
C SER A 355 21.77 -1.40 -16.99
N GLN A 356 22.03 -2.62 -16.49
CA GLN A 356 23.35 -3.24 -16.46
C GLN A 356 23.84 -3.64 -17.84
N TYR A 357 22.95 -4.14 -18.70
CA TYR A 357 23.30 -4.76 -19.98
C TYR A 357 22.76 -4.02 -21.20
N LEU A 358 21.76 -3.16 -21.03
CA LEU A 358 21.07 -2.43 -22.07
C LEU A 358 20.95 -0.95 -21.69
N ASN A 359 20.40 -0.13 -22.59
CA ASN A 359 20.17 1.28 -22.31
C ASN A 359 18.81 1.50 -21.59
N THR A 360 18.63 2.67 -21.01
CA THR A 360 17.43 3.09 -20.27
C THR A 360 16.13 3.00 -21.09
N SER A 361 16.21 3.16 -22.41
CA SER A 361 15.02 3.08 -23.28
C SER A 361 14.35 1.71 -23.22
N TRP A 362 15.10 0.63 -22.98
CA TRP A 362 14.54 -0.71 -22.81
C TRP A 362 13.75 -0.86 -21.51
N VAL A 363 14.12 -0.12 -20.46
CA VAL A 363 13.34 -0.08 -19.21
C VAL A 363 11.96 0.51 -19.49
N TYR A 364 11.91 1.64 -20.22
CA TYR A 364 10.64 2.27 -20.59
C TYR A 364 9.83 1.45 -21.60
N THR A 365 10.51 0.76 -22.53
CA THR A 365 9.86 -0.16 -23.47
C THR A 365 9.19 -1.32 -22.74
N LEU A 366 9.89 -1.94 -21.78
CA LEU A 366 9.28 -2.97 -20.93
C LEU A 366 8.07 -2.43 -20.16
N ALA A 367 8.19 -1.23 -19.55
CA ALA A 367 7.11 -0.60 -18.83
C ALA A 367 5.87 -0.33 -19.71
N LEU A 368 6.08 0.13 -20.95
CA LEU A 368 5.02 0.31 -21.94
C LEU A 368 4.32 -1.02 -22.25
N LEU A 369 5.09 -2.08 -22.55
CA LEU A 369 4.53 -3.41 -22.85
C LEU A 369 3.72 -3.95 -21.66
N LEU A 370 4.22 -3.80 -20.43
CA LEU A 370 3.50 -4.19 -19.22
C LEU A 370 2.19 -3.42 -19.05
N CYS A 371 2.15 -2.12 -19.36
CA CYS A 371 0.91 -1.34 -19.34
C CYS A 371 -0.10 -1.86 -20.38
N LEU A 372 0.34 -2.19 -21.59
CA LEU A 372 -0.54 -2.73 -22.65
C LEU A 372 -1.12 -4.10 -22.26
N ILE A 373 -0.30 -4.99 -21.70
CA ILE A 373 -0.76 -6.28 -21.17
C ILE A 373 -1.74 -6.04 -20.01
N TRP A 374 -1.45 -5.10 -19.12
CA TRP A 374 -2.30 -4.79 -17.97
C TRP A 374 -3.69 -4.28 -18.38
N ILE A 375 -3.81 -3.43 -19.40
CA ILE A 375 -5.10 -2.99 -19.95
C ILE A 375 -5.94 -4.20 -20.39
N MET A 376 -5.34 -5.23 -20.95
CA MET A 376 -6.06 -6.46 -21.32
C MET A 376 -6.50 -7.26 -20.10
N LEU A 377 -5.61 -7.41 -19.11
CA LEU A 377 -5.88 -8.19 -17.89
C LEU A 377 -6.98 -7.58 -17.01
N ILE A 378 -7.05 -6.25 -16.91
CA ILE A 378 -7.98 -5.57 -16.00
C ILE A 378 -9.43 -5.55 -16.53
N ARG A 379 -9.68 -5.99 -17.76
CA ARG A 379 -11.02 -6.01 -18.35
C ARG A 379 -11.98 -6.86 -17.50
N GLY A 380 -13.19 -6.35 -17.32
CA GLY A 380 -14.26 -7.03 -16.57
C GLY A 380 -14.10 -7.02 -15.04
N LEU A 381 -13.09 -6.33 -14.50
CA LEU A 381 -12.83 -6.32 -13.06
C LEU A 381 -13.92 -5.59 -12.26
N ALA A 382 -14.44 -4.47 -12.76
CA ALA A 382 -15.38 -3.62 -12.02
C ALA A 382 -16.83 -4.12 -12.04
N ALA A 383 -17.16 -5.14 -12.83
CA ALA A 383 -18.54 -5.61 -12.97
C ALA A 383 -19.18 -6.13 -11.68
N GLY A 384 -18.36 -6.61 -10.71
CA GLY A 384 -18.83 -7.16 -9.43
C GLY A 384 -18.81 -6.19 -8.25
N ALA A 385 -18.29 -4.96 -8.42
CA ALA A 385 -18.03 -4.07 -7.28
C ALA A 385 -19.13 -3.01 -7.03
N THR A 386 -20.05 -2.80 -7.97
CA THR A 386 -20.86 -1.57 -8.04
C THR A 386 -21.95 -1.47 -6.98
N HIS A 387 -22.43 -2.57 -6.41
CA HIS A 387 -23.55 -2.57 -5.44
C HIS A 387 -23.28 -3.39 -4.18
N ALA A 388 -22.05 -3.92 -4.02
CA ALA A 388 -21.70 -4.72 -2.87
C ALA A 388 -21.53 -3.83 -1.62
N LYS A 389 -22.25 -4.17 -0.54
CA LYS A 389 -22.06 -3.64 0.81
C LYS A 389 -21.75 -4.77 1.79
N ARG A 390 -21.18 -4.40 2.92
CA ARG A 390 -20.81 -5.33 3.99
C ARG A 390 -21.46 -4.91 5.30
N TYR A 391 -21.87 -5.91 6.06
CA TYR A 391 -22.38 -5.75 7.41
C TYR A 391 -21.77 -6.82 8.30
N THR A 392 -21.47 -6.43 9.52
CA THR A 392 -21.08 -7.34 10.61
C THR A 392 -22.19 -7.33 11.63
N LEU A 393 -22.70 -8.50 11.96
CA LEU A 393 -23.76 -8.66 12.94
C LEU A 393 -23.22 -9.56 14.07
N ALA A 394 -23.31 -9.07 15.32
CA ALA A 394 -22.99 -9.90 16.47
C ALA A 394 -24.06 -10.99 16.62
N LEU A 395 -23.64 -12.23 16.82
CA LEU A 395 -24.51 -13.37 17.03
C LEU A 395 -24.01 -14.13 18.27
N ASP A 396 -24.73 -13.99 19.37
CA ASP A 396 -24.43 -14.69 20.63
C ASP A 396 -25.12 -16.06 20.63
N ALA A 397 -24.71 -16.93 19.70
CA ALA A 397 -25.16 -18.30 19.60
C ALA A 397 -23.96 -19.18 19.23
N ASP A 398 -23.96 -20.41 19.74
CA ASP A 398 -22.88 -21.36 19.51
C ASP A 398 -23.39 -22.60 18.74
N GLY A 399 -22.49 -23.24 17.98
CA GLY A 399 -22.71 -24.51 17.31
C GLY A 399 -23.93 -24.58 16.38
N ALA A 400 -24.84 -25.51 16.62
CA ALA A 400 -26.01 -25.76 15.75
C ALA A 400 -27.00 -24.58 15.70
N ALA A 401 -27.15 -23.84 16.81
CA ALA A 401 -28.02 -22.66 16.86
C ALA A 401 -27.48 -21.54 15.94
N ALA A 402 -26.17 -21.28 15.98
CA ALA A 402 -25.53 -20.32 15.07
C ALA A 402 -25.74 -20.73 13.60
N GLY A 403 -25.63 -22.03 13.29
CA GLY A 403 -25.87 -22.56 11.95
C GLY A 403 -27.26 -22.26 11.40
N GLN A 404 -28.31 -22.33 12.24
CA GLN A 404 -29.69 -21.99 11.86
C GLN A 404 -29.84 -20.50 11.50
N TYR A 405 -29.27 -19.61 12.31
CA TYR A 405 -29.29 -18.17 12.01
C TYR A 405 -28.53 -17.83 10.72
N VAL A 406 -27.37 -18.45 10.51
CA VAL A 406 -26.58 -18.28 9.28
C VAL A 406 -27.38 -18.71 8.06
N GLU A 407 -28.10 -19.84 8.13
CA GLU A 407 -28.92 -20.32 7.01
C GLU A 407 -30.13 -19.42 6.75
N GLN A 408 -30.81 -18.92 7.77
CA GLN A 408 -31.87 -17.94 7.63
C GLN A 408 -31.38 -16.62 6.99
N LEU A 409 -30.22 -16.13 7.44
CA LEU A 409 -29.60 -14.92 6.86
C LEU A 409 -29.19 -15.15 5.40
N ARG A 410 -28.73 -16.37 5.03
CA ARG A 410 -28.35 -16.71 3.65
C ARG A 410 -29.52 -16.65 2.70
N GLN A 411 -30.73 -16.94 3.17
CA GLN A 411 -31.96 -16.92 2.37
C GLN A 411 -32.51 -15.49 2.16
N LEU A 412 -31.99 -14.47 2.85
CA LEU A 412 -32.42 -13.10 2.63
C LEU A 412 -32.06 -12.60 1.23
N ALA A 413 -33.01 -11.88 0.64
CA ALA A 413 -32.78 -11.24 -0.66
C ALA A 413 -31.57 -10.31 -0.62
N GLY A 414 -30.69 -10.43 -1.61
CA GLY A 414 -29.50 -9.60 -1.73
C GLY A 414 -28.28 -10.09 -0.95
N VAL A 415 -28.34 -11.15 -0.15
CA VAL A 415 -27.16 -11.76 0.46
C VAL A 415 -26.38 -12.52 -0.62
N THR A 416 -25.14 -12.12 -0.85
CA THR A 416 -24.25 -12.73 -1.86
C THR A 416 -23.18 -13.61 -1.25
N ASP A 417 -22.80 -13.34 0.00
CA ASP A 417 -21.82 -14.15 0.74
C ASP A 417 -22.03 -13.96 2.25
N ILE A 418 -21.82 -15.03 3.02
CA ILE A 418 -21.99 -15.05 4.47
C ILE A 418 -20.93 -15.94 5.11
N THR A 419 -20.30 -15.45 6.17
CA THR A 419 -19.33 -16.21 6.94
C THR A 419 -19.59 -16.00 8.43
N TRP A 420 -19.71 -17.10 9.16
CA TRP A 420 -19.75 -17.14 10.62
C TRP A 420 -18.34 -17.35 11.16
N VAL A 421 -17.93 -16.54 12.12
CA VAL A 421 -16.65 -16.68 12.84
C VAL A 421 -16.95 -16.91 14.31
N GLU A 422 -16.87 -18.18 14.73
CA GLU A 422 -17.24 -18.63 16.08
C GLU A 422 -16.43 -17.92 17.17
N GLY A 423 -15.11 -17.80 16.99
CA GLY A 423 -14.23 -17.12 17.98
C GLY A 423 -14.50 -15.63 18.16
N GLU A 424 -15.29 -15.02 17.29
CA GLU A 424 -15.65 -13.59 17.34
C GLU A 424 -17.14 -13.38 17.64
N LYS A 425 -17.92 -14.45 17.70
CA LYS A 425 -19.38 -14.43 17.82
C LYS A 425 -20.03 -13.43 16.85
N ALA A 426 -19.58 -13.45 15.60
CA ALA A 426 -19.98 -12.50 14.56
C ALA A 426 -20.26 -13.16 13.21
N VAL A 427 -21.34 -12.71 12.57
CA VAL A 427 -21.69 -13.06 11.19
C VAL A 427 -21.29 -11.89 10.29
N TYR A 428 -20.49 -12.19 9.27
CA TYR A 428 -20.08 -11.27 8.22
C TYR A 428 -20.95 -11.50 6.99
N LEU A 429 -21.61 -10.45 6.54
CA LEU A 429 -22.52 -10.46 5.38
C LEU A 429 -21.91 -9.60 4.27
N LYS A 430 -21.89 -10.15 3.05
CA LYS A 430 -21.70 -9.40 1.82
C LYS A 430 -23.01 -9.38 1.06
N VAL A 431 -23.51 -8.20 0.69
CA VAL A 431 -24.88 -8.05 0.16
C VAL A 431 -24.90 -7.13 -1.05
N ASP A 432 -25.87 -7.34 -1.95
CA ASP A 432 -26.28 -6.34 -2.95
C ASP A 432 -27.20 -5.32 -2.28
N SER A 433 -26.73 -4.08 -2.18
CA SER A 433 -27.43 -3.00 -1.45
C SER A 433 -28.78 -2.59 -2.06
N ARG A 434 -29.11 -3.06 -3.27
CA ARG A 434 -30.38 -2.79 -3.93
C ARG A 434 -31.50 -3.71 -3.46
N ALA A 435 -31.15 -4.93 -3.05
CA ALA A 435 -32.11 -5.97 -2.68
C ALA A 435 -32.11 -6.29 -1.17
N PHE A 436 -31.04 -5.92 -0.44
CA PHE A 436 -30.86 -6.30 0.96
C PHE A 436 -31.50 -5.34 1.95
N ASN A 437 -32.22 -5.92 2.93
CA ASN A 437 -32.81 -5.18 4.05
C ASN A 437 -32.12 -5.51 5.37
N LEU A 438 -31.37 -4.54 5.92
CA LEU A 438 -30.62 -4.69 7.18
C LEU A 438 -31.55 -4.91 8.40
N GLN A 439 -32.75 -4.32 8.41
CA GLN A 439 -33.67 -4.48 9.53
C GLN A 439 -34.18 -5.91 9.63
N GLN A 440 -34.47 -6.57 8.51
CA GLN A 440 -34.85 -7.99 8.48
C GLN A 440 -33.71 -8.88 9.00
N ALA A 441 -32.45 -8.60 8.60
CA ALA A 441 -31.30 -9.35 9.09
C ALA A 441 -31.11 -9.19 10.61
N ARG A 442 -31.28 -8.00 11.14
CA ARG A 442 -31.23 -7.74 12.60
C ARG A 442 -32.36 -8.44 13.35
N HIS A 443 -33.57 -8.47 12.80
CA HIS A 443 -34.70 -9.14 13.44
C HIS A 443 -34.50 -10.66 13.53
N ILE A 444 -33.82 -11.27 12.57
CA ILE A 444 -33.47 -12.70 12.63
C ILE A 444 -32.54 -12.99 13.79
N ILE A 445 -31.49 -12.15 14.01
CA ILE A 445 -30.48 -12.39 15.02
C ILE A 445 -30.94 -11.98 16.43
N SER A 446 -31.74 -10.93 16.53
CA SER A 446 -32.35 -10.46 17.77
C SER A 446 -33.85 -10.32 17.52
N PRO A 447 -34.60 -11.42 17.55
CA PRO A 447 -36.04 -11.30 17.60
C PRO A 447 -36.38 -10.51 18.86
N SER A 448 -36.85 -9.29 18.68
CA SER A 448 -37.14 -8.29 19.71
C SER A 448 -37.89 -8.92 20.90
N ASN A 449 -37.37 -8.69 22.08
CA ASN A 449 -38.22 -8.62 23.29
C ASN A 449 -39.31 -7.59 23.10
#